data_bd3382444ea1d9f637d42396b53739ea
#
_entry.id   bd3382444ea1d9f637d42396b53739ea
#
_cell.length_a   1.000
_cell.length_b   1.000
_cell.length_c   1.000
_cell.angle_alpha   90.00
_cell.angle_beta   90.00
_cell.angle_gamma   90.00
#
_symmetry.space_group_name_H-M   'P 1'
#
loop_
_entity.id
_entity.type
_entity.pdbx_description
1 polymer ?
#
loop_
_entity_poly.entity_id
_entity_poly.type
_entity_poly.pdbx_seq_one_letter_code
_entity_poly.pdbx_strand_id
1 'polypeptide(L)'
;SQNIAMQCWLFYITSELPGFMPAHASKCGTKSLQFEQNVGAVNMLNAVTDALRRDGDLSDNDRAALTDLQVTAPARRWYSADELAAQGISPDEQVSMTRYYSVARTVRVEPKTGIIVYGADRLNYFFARSDEEAQQVADAFFRSVDHGDAFTPSPQRTALFVDAAWDQDTQDRAWDSALTGFTALKNLEFAIYVVGTLGVLVIAVSMVFVRRSLHRQHHS
;
A
#
# COMPACT_ATOMS: atom_id res chain seq x y z
N SER A 1 -13.04 -5.94 -5.92
CA SER A 1 -12.59 -6.82 -4.80
C SER A 1 -11.46 -7.79 -5.19
N GLN A 2 -11.32 -8.19 -6.45
CA GLN A 2 -10.21 -9.07 -6.89
C GLN A 2 -8.85 -8.35 -6.95
N ASN A 3 -8.82 -7.04 -7.16
CA ASN A 3 -7.57 -6.27 -7.22
C ASN A 3 -6.86 -6.12 -5.86
N ILE A 4 -7.59 -6.14 -4.75
CA ILE A 4 -7.00 -5.97 -3.40
C ILE A 4 -6.29 -7.26 -2.96
N ALA A 5 -6.89 -8.42 -3.23
CA ALA A 5 -6.26 -9.71 -2.92
C ALA A 5 -4.98 -9.94 -3.75
N MET A 6 -4.96 -9.50 -5.01
CA MET A 6 -3.79 -9.62 -5.89
C MET A 6 -2.69 -8.61 -5.52
N GLN A 7 -3.05 -7.41 -5.04
CA GLN A 7 -2.08 -6.47 -4.49
C GLN A 7 -1.47 -6.97 -3.17
N CYS A 8 -2.26 -7.60 -2.30
CA CYS A 8 -1.73 -8.24 -1.08
C CYS A 8 -0.78 -9.41 -1.42
N TRP A 9 -1.06 -10.18 -2.46
CA TRP A 9 -0.17 -11.27 -2.94
C TRP A 9 1.13 -10.72 -3.54
N LEU A 10 1.06 -9.64 -4.31
CA LEU A 10 2.23 -8.91 -4.82
C LEU A 10 3.07 -8.31 -3.67
N PHE A 11 2.45 -7.79 -2.62
CA PHE A 11 3.13 -7.30 -1.43
C PHE A 11 3.86 -8.42 -0.67
N TYR A 12 3.31 -9.61 -0.60
CA TYR A 12 3.96 -10.76 0.04
C TYR A 12 5.24 -11.19 -0.72
N ILE A 13 5.23 -11.10 -2.05
CA ILE A 13 6.40 -11.41 -2.90
C ILE A 13 7.46 -10.28 -2.84
N THR A 14 7.05 -9.03 -2.63
CA THR A 14 7.98 -7.88 -2.54
C THR A 14 8.53 -7.65 -1.13
N SER A 15 8.13 -8.42 -0.13
CA SER A 15 8.64 -8.34 1.26
C SER A 15 10.14 -8.70 1.40
N GLU A 16 10.79 -9.17 0.35
CA GLU A 16 12.24 -9.34 0.27
C GLU A 16 13.00 -8.05 -0.12
N LEU A 17 12.29 -6.92 -0.34
CA LEU A 17 12.94 -5.66 -0.65
C LEU A 17 13.51 -5.01 0.63
N PRO A 18 14.76 -4.50 0.58
CA PRO A 18 15.39 -3.89 1.75
C PRO A 18 14.63 -2.63 2.18
N GLY A 19 14.21 -2.58 3.43
CA GLY A 19 13.47 -1.48 4.05
C GLY A 19 12.10 -1.85 4.61
N PHE A 20 11.66 -3.09 4.44
CA PHE A 20 10.37 -3.56 4.91
C PHE A 20 10.50 -4.22 6.30
N MET A 21 10.13 -3.51 7.37
CA MET A 21 10.10 -4.09 8.73
C MET A 21 8.66 -4.39 9.16
N PRO A 22 8.29 -5.66 9.41
CA PRO A 22 6.98 -5.99 9.96
C PRO A 22 6.90 -5.62 11.44
N ALA A 23 6.08 -4.65 11.81
CA ALA A 23 5.65 -4.44 13.19
C ALA A 23 4.42 -5.32 13.47
N HIS A 24 4.26 -5.82 14.71
CA HIS A 24 3.16 -6.68 15.09
C HIS A 24 2.11 -5.91 15.90
N ALA A 25 0.88 -5.85 15.40
CA ALA A 25 -0.29 -5.46 16.18
C ALA A 25 -1.20 -6.68 16.39
N SER A 26 -1.87 -6.75 17.54
CA SER A 26 -2.75 -7.89 17.84
C SER A 26 -4.11 -7.42 18.35
N LYS A 27 -5.19 -8.07 17.90
CA LYS A 27 -6.54 -7.97 18.47
C LYS A 27 -7.03 -9.38 18.75
N CYS A 28 -7.56 -9.63 19.94
CA CYS A 28 -8.06 -10.94 20.36
C CYS A 28 -7.08 -12.11 20.16
N GLY A 29 -5.78 -11.89 20.36
CA GLY A 29 -4.73 -12.91 20.16
C GLY A 29 -4.37 -13.21 18.70
N THR A 30 -5.01 -12.53 17.74
CA THR A 30 -4.68 -12.63 16.33
C THR A 30 -3.64 -11.55 15.98
N LYS A 31 -2.55 -11.95 15.32
CA LYS A 31 -1.47 -11.04 14.91
C LYS A 31 -1.77 -10.48 13.52
N SER A 32 -1.43 -9.21 13.29
CA SER A 32 -1.37 -8.63 11.94
C SER A 32 0.08 -8.39 11.53
N LEU A 33 0.33 -8.42 10.23
CA LEU A 33 1.58 -7.95 9.63
C LEU A 33 1.39 -6.51 9.20
N GLN A 34 2.31 -5.64 9.56
CA GLN A 34 2.32 -4.24 9.13
C GLN A 34 3.28 -4.09 7.96
N PHE A 35 2.81 -3.39 6.94
CA PHE A 35 3.56 -3.05 5.75
C PHE A 35 3.61 -1.53 5.62
N GLU A 36 4.79 -1.01 5.32
CA GLU A 36 5.02 0.41 5.11
C GLU A 36 5.60 0.64 3.73
N GLN A 37 5.10 1.65 3.05
CA GLN A 37 5.59 2.08 1.75
C GLN A 37 5.83 3.57 1.79
N ASN A 38 7.08 3.97 1.59
CA ASN A 38 7.47 5.35 1.44
C ASN A 38 7.87 5.60 -0.03
N VAL A 39 7.12 6.47 -0.71
CA VAL A 39 7.45 6.92 -2.06
C VAL A 39 8.03 8.32 -1.92
N GLY A 40 9.30 8.47 -2.25
CA GLY A 40 10.04 9.75 -2.21
C GLY A 40 9.46 10.80 -3.16
N ALA A 41 10.15 11.90 -3.35
CA ALA A 41 9.70 12.95 -4.25
C ALA A 41 9.62 12.44 -5.70
N VAL A 42 8.41 12.28 -6.22
CA VAL A 42 8.17 11.89 -7.61
C VAL A 42 7.81 13.12 -8.42
N ASN A 43 8.60 13.40 -9.44
CA ASN A 43 8.33 14.45 -10.41
C ASN A 43 7.14 14.06 -11.29
N MET A 44 6.01 14.74 -11.09
CA MET A 44 4.77 14.42 -11.79
C MET A 44 4.84 14.72 -13.28
N LEU A 45 5.58 15.75 -13.68
CA LEU A 45 5.75 16.09 -15.09
C LEU A 45 6.44 14.95 -15.84
N ASN A 46 7.53 14.43 -15.28
CA ASN A 46 8.26 13.31 -15.87
C ASN A 46 7.39 12.02 -15.85
N ALA A 47 6.78 11.70 -14.72
CA ALA A 47 5.98 10.48 -14.58
C ALA A 47 4.79 10.44 -15.55
N VAL A 48 4.06 11.56 -15.69
CA VAL A 48 2.92 11.64 -16.61
C VAL A 48 3.39 11.64 -18.06
N THR A 49 4.47 12.39 -18.38
CA THR A 49 5.04 12.39 -19.72
C THR A 49 5.48 10.99 -20.16
N ASP A 50 6.15 10.25 -19.27
CA ASP A 50 6.60 8.88 -19.56
C ASP A 50 5.43 7.88 -19.69
N ALA A 51 4.37 8.08 -18.94
CA ALA A 51 3.16 7.27 -19.07
C ALA A 51 2.48 7.51 -20.42
N LEU A 52 2.26 8.77 -20.78
CA LEU A 52 1.63 9.15 -22.04
C LEU A 52 2.44 8.71 -23.28
N ARG A 53 3.77 8.81 -23.22
CA ARG A 53 4.65 8.32 -24.30
C ARG A 53 4.58 6.81 -24.51
N ARG A 54 4.29 6.04 -23.48
CA ARG A 54 4.10 4.59 -23.62
C ARG A 54 2.84 4.23 -24.37
N ASP A 55 1.82 5.10 -24.30
CA ASP A 55 0.53 4.89 -24.96
C ASP A 55 0.49 5.49 -26.39
N GLY A 56 1.51 6.23 -26.80
CA GLY A 56 1.63 6.82 -28.14
C GLY A 56 2.17 8.24 -28.13
N ASP A 57 1.95 8.97 -29.22
CA ASP A 57 2.33 10.39 -29.31
C ASP A 57 1.39 11.27 -28.48
N LEU A 58 1.98 12.28 -27.80
CA LEU A 58 1.23 13.24 -26.99
C LEU A 58 0.26 14.06 -27.85
N SER A 59 -1.02 13.99 -27.52
CA SER A 59 -2.04 14.86 -28.09
C SER A 59 -1.89 16.32 -27.59
N ASP A 60 -2.55 17.26 -28.26
CA ASP A 60 -2.57 18.66 -27.81
C ASP A 60 -3.24 18.82 -26.44
N ASN A 61 -4.25 18.00 -26.14
CA ASN A 61 -4.89 17.98 -24.82
C ASN A 61 -3.94 17.47 -23.74
N ASP A 62 -3.11 16.47 -24.02
CA ASP A 62 -2.11 15.97 -23.08
C ASP A 62 -1.05 17.04 -22.79
N ARG A 63 -0.60 17.78 -23.82
CA ARG A 63 0.34 18.89 -23.69
C ARG A 63 -0.23 20.01 -22.82
N ALA A 64 -1.51 20.35 -22.99
CA ALA A 64 -2.19 21.34 -22.17
C ALA A 64 -2.26 20.90 -20.71
N ALA A 65 -2.60 19.64 -20.43
CA ALA A 65 -2.64 19.08 -19.07
C ALA A 65 -1.25 19.08 -18.41
N LEU A 66 -0.18 18.83 -19.17
CA LEU A 66 1.19 18.87 -18.66
C LEU A 66 1.63 20.29 -18.24
N THR A 67 1.05 21.34 -18.85
CA THR A 67 1.36 22.73 -18.51
C THR A 67 0.99 23.07 -17.07
N ASP A 68 -0.06 22.45 -16.52
CA ASP A 68 -0.49 22.66 -15.13
C ASP A 68 0.44 21.99 -14.10
N LEU A 69 1.33 21.11 -14.56
CA LEU A 69 2.32 20.45 -13.70
C LEU A 69 3.60 21.28 -13.52
N GLN A 70 3.80 22.32 -14.35
CA GLN A 70 4.89 23.26 -14.23
C GLN A 70 4.37 24.69 -14.32
N VAL A 71 4.64 25.49 -13.30
CA VAL A 71 4.13 26.87 -13.18
C VAL A 71 5.28 27.83 -12.96
N THR A 72 5.38 28.86 -13.81
CA THR A 72 6.34 29.95 -13.63
C THR A 72 5.64 31.16 -13.01
N ALA A 73 6.18 31.66 -11.91
CA ALA A 73 5.64 32.80 -11.20
C ALA A 73 6.75 33.53 -10.42
N PRO A 74 6.50 34.79 -9.96
CA PRO A 74 7.46 35.49 -9.08
C PRO A 74 7.77 34.68 -7.82
N ALA A 75 9.03 34.69 -7.39
CA ALA A 75 9.54 33.90 -6.26
C ALA A 75 8.77 34.12 -4.97
N ARG A 76 8.28 35.36 -4.72
CA ARG A 76 7.40 35.69 -3.56
C ARG A 76 6.10 34.88 -3.48
N ARG A 77 5.67 34.23 -4.57
CA ARG A 77 4.51 33.33 -4.56
C ARG A 77 4.81 32.00 -3.89
N TRP A 78 6.08 31.57 -3.96
CA TRP A 78 6.50 30.23 -3.61
C TRP A 78 7.26 30.17 -2.28
N TYR A 79 7.94 31.27 -1.93
CA TYR A 79 8.82 31.35 -0.78
C TYR A 79 8.39 32.46 0.15
N SER A 80 8.58 32.23 1.45
CA SER A 80 8.47 33.28 2.47
C SER A 80 9.59 34.32 2.33
N ALA A 81 9.42 35.48 2.95
CA ALA A 81 10.44 36.53 2.93
C ALA A 81 11.78 36.04 3.51
N ASP A 82 11.72 35.22 4.58
CA ASP A 82 12.90 34.66 5.22
C ASP A 82 13.62 33.64 4.32
N GLU A 83 12.85 32.78 3.62
CA GLU A 83 13.42 31.83 2.65
C GLU A 83 14.08 32.56 1.47
N LEU A 84 13.44 33.61 0.95
CA LEU A 84 14.00 34.43 -0.12
C LEU A 84 15.32 35.08 0.32
N ALA A 85 15.34 35.67 1.52
CA ALA A 85 16.54 36.29 2.08
C ALA A 85 17.67 35.27 2.29
N ALA A 86 17.34 34.08 2.82
CA ALA A 86 18.30 33.00 3.05
C ALA A 86 18.92 32.45 1.76
N GLN A 87 18.13 32.42 0.67
CA GLN A 87 18.57 31.93 -0.65
C GLN A 87 19.16 33.04 -1.54
N GLY A 88 19.03 34.31 -1.15
CA GLY A 88 19.48 35.46 -1.96
C GLY A 88 18.68 35.64 -3.25
N ILE A 89 17.42 35.19 -3.28
CA ILE A 89 16.52 35.26 -4.44
C ILE A 89 15.70 36.55 -4.37
N SER A 90 15.62 37.27 -5.50
CA SER A 90 14.75 38.46 -5.58
C SER A 90 13.28 38.07 -5.53
N PRO A 91 12.42 38.76 -4.75
CA PRO A 91 11.00 38.47 -4.69
C PRO A 91 10.27 38.47 -6.02
N ASP A 92 10.73 39.27 -6.98
CA ASP A 92 10.15 39.42 -8.31
C ASP A 92 10.81 38.52 -9.39
N GLU A 93 11.84 37.77 -9.01
CA GLU A 93 12.48 36.80 -9.90
C GLU A 93 11.47 35.73 -10.34
N GLN A 94 11.44 35.46 -11.65
CA GLN A 94 10.57 34.43 -12.21
C GLN A 94 11.18 33.04 -11.93
N VAL A 95 10.46 32.24 -11.17
CA VAL A 95 10.88 30.88 -10.79
C VAL A 95 9.89 29.89 -11.39
N SER A 96 10.42 28.89 -12.08
CA SER A 96 9.64 27.77 -12.60
C SER A 96 9.61 26.66 -11.57
N MET A 97 8.43 26.27 -11.17
CA MET A 97 8.16 25.22 -10.17
C MET A 97 7.47 24.04 -10.84
N THR A 98 7.93 22.85 -10.54
CA THR A 98 7.34 21.59 -10.98
C THR A 98 6.58 20.94 -9.83
N ARG A 99 5.48 20.26 -10.14
CA ARG A 99 4.68 19.54 -9.16
C ARG A 99 5.28 18.18 -8.85
N TYR A 100 5.41 17.89 -7.57
CA TYR A 100 5.87 16.61 -7.01
C TYR A 100 4.81 16.02 -6.09
N TYR A 101 4.94 14.72 -5.83
CA TYR A 101 4.23 14.10 -4.73
C TYR A 101 5.13 13.18 -3.93
N SER A 102 4.80 13.02 -2.65
CA SER A 102 5.38 12.03 -1.75
C SER A 102 4.26 11.30 -1.02
N VAL A 103 4.43 10.02 -0.78
CA VAL A 103 3.43 9.18 -0.11
C VAL A 103 4.10 8.37 0.99
N ALA A 104 3.48 8.36 2.17
CA ALA A 104 3.77 7.40 3.22
C ALA A 104 2.49 6.59 3.47
N ARG A 105 2.56 5.29 3.24
CA ARG A 105 1.43 4.37 3.40
C ARG A 105 1.74 3.32 4.42
N THR A 106 0.79 3.07 5.32
CA THR A 106 0.85 1.95 6.26
C THR A 106 -0.38 1.07 6.05
N VAL A 107 -0.15 -0.23 5.92
CA VAL A 107 -1.23 -1.23 5.81
C VAL A 107 -0.95 -2.35 6.80
N ARG A 108 -1.99 -2.80 7.53
CA ARG A 108 -1.93 -4.01 8.36
C ARG A 108 -2.85 -5.07 7.80
N VAL A 109 -2.32 -6.29 7.71
CA VAL A 109 -3.02 -7.43 7.11
C VAL A 109 -3.07 -8.57 8.11
N GLU A 110 -4.22 -9.22 8.26
CA GLU A 110 -4.33 -10.48 8.97
C GLU A 110 -3.77 -11.61 8.08
N PRO A 111 -2.68 -12.30 8.50
CA PRO A 111 -1.89 -13.13 7.60
C PRO A 111 -2.57 -14.41 7.11
N LYS A 112 -3.57 -14.92 7.82
CA LYS A 112 -4.26 -16.16 7.43
C LYS A 112 -5.37 -15.93 6.42
N THR A 113 -6.08 -14.81 6.54
CA THR A 113 -7.20 -14.47 5.66
C THR A 113 -6.79 -13.51 4.54
N GLY A 114 -5.66 -12.81 4.69
CA GLY A 114 -5.23 -11.76 3.79
C GLY A 114 -6.09 -10.48 3.87
N ILE A 115 -6.93 -10.35 4.88
CA ILE A 115 -7.80 -9.19 5.05
C ILE A 115 -7.01 -8.03 5.62
N ILE A 116 -7.13 -6.86 4.97
CA ILE A 116 -6.58 -5.61 5.47
C ILE A 116 -7.40 -5.19 6.69
N VAL A 117 -6.76 -5.01 7.84
CA VAL A 117 -7.37 -4.64 9.12
C VAL A 117 -7.04 -3.22 9.57
N TYR A 118 -6.15 -2.54 8.85
CA TYR A 118 -5.82 -1.15 9.05
C TYR A 118 -5.19 -0.57 7.79
N GLY A 119 -5.51 0.68 7.48
CA GLY A 119 -4.87 1.46 6.43
C GLY A 119 -4.69 2.91 6.88
N ALA A 120 -3.54 3.48 6.55
CA ALA A 120 -3.27 4.91 6.68
C ALA A 120 -2.47 5.38 5.49
N ASP A 121 -2.88 6.49 4.91
CA ASP A 121 -2.21 7.17 3.81
C ASP A 121 -1.92 8.62 4.19
N ARG A 122 -0.65 9.00 4.12
CA ARG A 122 -0.24 10.40 4.15
C ARG A 122 0.29 10.77 2.78
N LEU A 123 -0.24 11.84 2.22
CA LEU A 123 0.06 12.26 0.86
C LEU A 123 0.37 13.76 0.86
N ASN A 124 1.49 14.12 0.26
CA ASN A 124 1.89 15.51 0.09
C ASN A 124 2.11 15.81 -1.40
N TYR A 125 1.24 16.62 -1.99
CA TYR A 125 1.43 17.22 -3.31
C TYR A 125 1.98 18.64 -3.15
N PHE A 126 3.14 18.89 -3.72
CA PHE A 126 3.84 20.16 -3.54
C PHE A 126 4.59 20.60 -4.80
N PHE A 127 5.02 21.85 -4.81
CA PHE A 127 5.84 22.41 -5.84
C PHE A 127 7.29 22.58 -5.37
N ALA A 128 8.25 22.25 -6.23
CA ALA A 128 9.67 22.47 -6.03
C ALA A 128 10.34 22.90 -7.32
N ARG A 129 11.46 23.61 -7.19
CA ARG A 129 12.24 24.15 -8.31
C ARG A 129 13.12 23.08 -8.95
N SER A 130 13.59 22.13 -8.18
CA SER A 130 14.45 21.02 -8.62
C SER A 130 14.13 19.73 -7.88
N ASP A 131 14.66 18.61 -8.40
CA ASP A 131 14.53 17.29 -7.77
C ASP A 131 15.22 17.26 -6.39
N GLU A 132 16.33 17.99 -6.20
CA GLU A 132 17.04 18.11 -4.92
C GLU A 132 16.19 18.82 -3.86
N GLU A 133 15.57 19.95 -4.23
CA GLU A 133 14.65 20.67 -3.34
C GLU A 133 13.42 19.79 -3.01
N ALA A 134 12.88 19.10 -3.99
CA ALA A 134 11.77 18.17 -3.80
C ALA A 134 12.13 17.05 -2.83
N GLN A 135 13.33 16.49 -2.96
CA GLN A 135 13.80 15.44 -2.06
C GLN A 135 13.95 15.95 -0.63
N GLN A 136 14.44 17.18 -0.41
CA GLN A 136 14.52 17.78 0.92
C GLN A 136 13.15 17.94 1.58
N VAL A 137 12.12 18.32 0.80
CA VAL A 137 10.72 18.39 1.28
C VAL A 137 10.19 17.00 1.63
N ALA A 138 10.47 16.00 0.79
CA ALA A 138 10.08 14.62 1.05
C ALA A 138 10.76 14.05 2.29
N ASP A 139 12.06 14.30 2.49
CA ASP A 139 12.79 13.84 3.66
C ASP A 139 12.26 14.47 4.96
N ALA A 140 11.87 15.75 4.91
CA ALA A 140 11.23 16.41 6.05
C ALA A 140 9.85 15.80 6.35
N PHE A 141 9.08 15.48 5.30
CA PHE A 141 7.79 14.80 5.41
C PHE A 141 7.95 13.42 6.05
N PHE A 142 8.87 12.57 5.56
CA PHE A 142 9.08 11.22 6.12
C PHE A 142 9.61 11.26 7.55
N ARG A 143 10.52 12.17 7.88
CA ARG A 143 10.96 12.35 9.28
C ARG A 143 9.80 12.62 10.23
N SER A 144 8.82 13.43 9.82
CA SER A 144 7.63 13.67 10.63
C SER A 144 6.77 12.41 10.81
N VAL A 145 6.66 11.58 9.76
CA VAL A 145 5.96 10.29 9.83
C VAL A 145 6.64 9.33 10.79
N ASP A 146 7.95 9.19 10.67
CA ASP A 146 8.76 8.25 11.48
C ASP A 146 8.77 8.60 12.98
N HIS A 147 8.74 9.90 13.30
CA HIS A 147 8.71 10.38 14.69
C HIS A 147 7.29 10.53 15.24
N GLY A 148 6.25 10.34 14.42
CA GLY A 148 4.86 10.58 14.81
C GLY A 148 4.52 12.06 15.01
N ASP A 149 5.36 12.95 14.49
CA ASP A 149 5.18 14.39 14.57
C ASP A 149 4.17 14.88 13.51
N ALA A 150 3.54 16.02 13.80
CA ALA A 150 2.70 16.67 12.81
C ALA A 150 3.57 17.31 11.72
N PHE A 151 3.41 16.85 10.48
CA PHE A 151 4.00 17.56 9.34
C PHE A 151 3.28 18.87 9.10
N THR A 152 4.05 19.95 8.96
CA THR A 152 3.49 21.27 8.62
C THR A 152 3.73 21.56 7.14
N PRO A 153 2.70 21.43 6.30
CA PRO A 153 2.81 21.73 4.87
C PRO A 153 3.16 23.22 4.65
N SER A 154 4.00 23.51 3.64
CA SER A 154 4.25 24.89 3.25
C SER A 154 2.99 25.52 2.65
N PRO A 155 2.45 26.60 3.21
CA PRO A 155 1.23 27.21 2.69
C PRO A 155 1.38 27.79 1.28
N GLN A 156 2.60 28.09 0.85
CA GLN A 156 2.90 28.63 -0.47
C GLN A 156 3.12 27.54 -1.53
N ARG A 157 3.68 26.39 -1.14
CA ARG A 157 4.15 25.35 -2.07
C ARG A 157 3.32 24.07 -2.03
N THR A 158 2.60 23.79 -0.94
CA THR A 158 1.76 22.59 -0.86
C THR A 158 0.44 22.82 -1.57
N ALA A 159 0.18 22.02 -2.61
CA ALA A 159 -1.07 22.06 -3.36
C ALA A 159 -2.17 21.25 -2.66
N LEU A 160 -1.80 20.11 -2.06
CA LEU A 160 -2.70 19.24 -1.32
C LEU A 160 -1.90 18.43 -0.30
N PHE A 161 -2.38 18.42 0.93
CA PHE A 161 -1.90 17.50 1.96
C PHE A 161 -3.06 16.68 2.48
N VAL A 162 -2.88 15.38 2.54
CA VAL A 162 -3.84 14.43 3.09
C VAL A 162 -3.16 13.62 4.19
N ASP A 163 -3.79 13.56 5.35
CA ASP A 163 -3.42 12.64 6.43
C ASP A 163 -4.68 11.88 6.80
N ALA A 164 -4.81 10.67 6.30
CA ALA A 164 -5.99 9.84 6.43
C ALA A 164 -5.62 8.49 7.02
N ALA A 165 -6.31 8.10 8.08
CA ALA A 165 -6.20 6.78 8.68
C ALA A 165 -7.60 6.22 8.92
N TRP A 166 -7.71 4.89 8.89
CA TRP A 166 -8.96 4.24 9.23
C TRP A 166 -9.35 4.55 10.67
N ASP A 167 -10.60 4.96 10.84
CA ASP A 167 -11.20 5.12 12.17
C ASP A 167 -11.37 3.76 12.88
N GLN A 168 -11.66 3.81 14.18
CA GLN A 168 -11.78 2.61 14.99
C GLN A 168 -12.93 1.71 14.50
N ASP A 169 -14.05 2.28 14.07
CA ASP A 169 -15.21 1.49 13.59
C ASP A 169 -14.88 0.73 12.29
N THR A 170 -14.12 1.34 11.40
CA THR A 170 -13.65 0.70 10.17
C THR A 170 -12.67 -0.44 10.48
N GLN A 171 -11.73 -0.21 11.41
CA GLN A 171 -10.81 -1.24 11.87
C GLN A 171 -11.55 -2.41 12.53
N ASP A 172 -12.54 -2.14 13.40
CA ASP A 172 -13.31 -3.17 14.08
C ASP A 172 -14.10 -4.03 13.09
N ARG A 173 -14.77 -3.42 12.12
CA ARG A 173 -15.46 -4.15 11.04
C ARG A 173 -14.52 -5.02 10.21
N ALA A 174 -13.34 -4.52 9.91
CA ALA A 174 -12.33 -5.29 9.18
C ALA A 174 -11.81 -6.47 9.99
N TRP A 175 -11.57 -6.29 11.30
CA TRP A 175 -11.21 -7.37 12.21
C TRP A 175 -12.31 -8.41 12.36
N ASP A 176 -13.58 -8.00 12.48
CA ASP A 176 -14.73 -8.93 12.55
C ASP A 176 -14.83 -9.77 11.27
N SER A 177 -14.59 -9.16 10.12
CA SER A 177 -14.53 -9.88 8.84
C SER A 177 -13.36 -10.86 8.79
N ALA A 178 -12.18 -10.47 9.28
CA ALA A 178 -11.01 -11.35 9.36
C ALA A 178 -11.25 -12.54 10.30
N LEU A 179 -11.84 -12.31 11.48
CA LEU A 179 -12.17 -13.37 12.44
C LEU A 179 -13.22 -14.34 11.89
N THR A 180 -14.22 -13.82 11.17
CA THR A 180 -15.24 -14.65 10.51
C THR A 180 -14.59 -15.51 9.42
N GLY A 181 -13.74 -14.94 8.57
CA GLY A 181 -12.98 -15.66 7.57
C GLY A 181 -12.08 -16.73 8.16
N PHE A 182 -11.40 -16.42 9.26
CA PHE A 182 -10.56 -17.37 10.00
C PHE A 182 -11.35 -18.56 10.54
N THR A 183 -12.55 -18.30 11.11
CA THR A 183 -13.43 -19.35 11.60
C THR A 183 -13.92 -20.25 10.47
N ALA A 184 -14.25 -19.67 9.32
CA ALA A 184 -14.64 -20.43 8.13
C ALA A 184 -13.50 -21.32 7.62
N LEU A 185 -12.27 -20.82 7.58
CA LEU A 185 -11.08 -21.62 7.21
C LEU A 185 -10.84 -22.78 8.16
N LYS A 186 -10.95 -22.55 9.48
CA LYS A 186 -10.82 -23.65 10.47
C LYS A 186 -11.89 -24.72 10.30
N ASN A 187 -13.14 -24.32 10.05
CA ASN A 187 -14.23 -25.26 9.83
C ASN A 187 -14.01 -26.07 8.53
N LEU A 188 -13.50 -25.45 7.49
CA LEU A 188 -13.13 -26.12 6.24
C LEU A 188 -11.99 -27.13 6.47
N GLU A 189 -10.95 -26.74 7.19
CA GLU A 189 -9.83 -27.61 7.55
C GLU A 189 -10.33 -28.85 8.33
N PHE A 190 -11.17 -28.64 9.35
CA PHE A 190 -11.79 -29.72 10.11
C PHE A 190 -12.63 -30.64 9.22
N ALA A 191 -13.45 -30.10 8.31
CA ALA A 191 -14.26 -30.88 7.37
C ALA A 191 -13.37 -31.75 6.48
N ILE A 192 -12.26 -31.23 5.97
CA ILE A 192 -11.29 -31.99 5.15
C ILE A 192 -10.71 -33.16 5.94
N TYR A 193 -10.32 -32.96 7.19
CA TYR A 193 -9.83 -34.05 8.04
C TYR A 193 -10.88 -35.13 8.29
N VAL A 194 -12.12 -34.75 8.56
CA VAL A 194 -13.22 -35.70 8.78
C VAL A 194 -13.50 -36.51 7.51
N VAL A 195 -13.64 -35.86 6.37
CA VAL A 195 -13.90 -36.54 5.08
C VAL A 195 -12.72 -37.43 4.68
N GLY A 196 -11.50 -36.96 4.85
CA GLY A 196 -10.30 -37.75 4.58
C GLY A 196 -10.21 -39.00 5.45
N THR A 197 -10.48 -38.89 6.75
CA THR A 197 -10.48 -40.01 7.68
C THR A 197 -11.56 -41.04 7.34
N LEU A 198 -12.78 -40.58 7.04
CA LEU A 198 -13.87 -41.44 6.60
C LEU A 198 -13.52 -42.15 5.28
N GLY A 199 -12.91 -41.48 4.33
CA GLY A 199 -12.46 -42.07 3.07
C GLY A 199 -11.45 -43.21 3.29
N VAL A 200 -10.46 -43.02 4.17
CA VAL A 200 -9.50 -44.06 4.54
C VAL A 200 -10.18 -45.26 5.19
N LEU A 201 -11.13 -45.04 6.09
CA LEU A 201 -11.88 -46.11 6.74
C LEU A 201 -12.70 -46.92 5.71
N VAL A 202 -13.38 -46.28 4.80
CA VAL A 202 -14.15 -46.96 3.73
C VAL A 202 -13.23 -47.82 2.87
N ILE A 203 -12.07 -47.33 2.48
CA ILE A 203 -11.08 -48.09 1.71
C ILE A 203 -10.60 -49.30 2.52
N ALA A 204 -10.25 -49.15 3.78
CA ALA A 204 -9.79 -50.22 4.64
C ALA A 204 -10.85 -51.32 4.80
N VAL A 205 -12.11 -50.94 5.09
CA VAL A 205 -13.23 -51.87 5.16
C VAL A 205 -13.48 -52.62 3.86
N SER A 206 -13.43 -51.91 2.72
CA SER A 206 -13.58 -52.50 1.40
C SER A 206 -12.50 -53.53 1.11
N MET A 207 -11.24 -53.25 1.44
CA MET A 207 -10.14 -54.21 1.28
C MET A 207 -10.34 -55.50 2.12
N VAL A 208 -10.84 -55.36 3.34
CA VAL A 208 -11.16 -56.54 4.20
C VAL A 208 -12.28 -57.38 3.57
N PHE A 209 -13.31 -56.74 3.03
CA PHE A 209 -14.42 -57.49 2.35
C PHE A 209 -13.93 -58.20 1.10
N VAL A 210 -13.14 -57.55 0.23
CA VAL A 210 -12.54 -58.14 -0.95
C VAL A 210 -11.68 -59.34 -0.60
N ARG A 211 -10.80 -59.22 0.41
CA ARG A 211 -9.95 -60.29 0.88
C ARG A 211 -10.73 -61.48 1.40
N ARG A 212 -11.81 -61.25 2.18
CA ARG A 212 -12.71 -62.32 2.62
C ARG A 212 -13.44 -63.01 1.50
N SER A 213 -13.89 -62.29 0.47
CA SER A 213 -14.57 -62.82 -0.70
C SER A 213 -13.63 -63.75 -1.48
N LEU A 214 -12.41 -63.33 -1.76
CA LEU A 214 -11.39 -64.14 -2.45
C LEU A 214 -11.04 -65.43 -1.68
N HIS A 215 -10.98 -65.36 -0.35
CA HIS A 215 -10.68 -66.57 0.45
C HIS A 215 -11.77 -67.60 0.42
N ARG A 216 -13.05 -67.19 0.30
CA ARG A 216 -14.19 -68.12 0.14
C ARG A 216 -14.21 -68.82 -1.21
N GLN A 217 -13.73 -68.18 -2.31
CA GLN A 217 -13.70 -68.79 -3.63
C GLN A 217 -12.59 -69.84 -3.81
N HIS A 218 -11.55 -69.85 -2.95
CA HIS A 218 -10.46 -70.84 -2.97
C HIS A 218 -10.79 -72.12 -2.17
N HIS A 219 -11.88 -72.15 -1.43
CA HIS A 219 -12.27 -73.31 -0.64
C HIS A 219 -13.57 -73.99 -1.09
N SER A 220 -14.12 -73.59 -2.24
CA SER A 220 -15.21 -74.22 -2.95
C SER A 220 -14.68 -74.96 -4.20
#